data_181ed916c291102e7e2b807db8c97e0e
#
_entry.id   181ed916c291102e7e2b807db8c97e0e
#
_cell.length_a   1.000
_cell.length_b   1.000
_cell.length_c   1.000
_cell.angle_alpha   90.00
_cell.angle_beta   90.00
_cell.angle_gamma   90.00
#
_symmetry.space_group_name_H-M   'P 1'
#
loop_
_entity.id
_entity.type
_entity.pdbx_description
1 polymer ?
#
loop_
_entity_poly.entity_id
_entity_poly.type
_entity_poly.pdbx_seq_one_letter_code
_entity_poly.pdbx_strand_id
1 'polypeptide(L)'
;MKILYLDCRMGVAGDMLMAALLELLPEGERQGFIDKLNGLGIPGVHAQIQRTAKCGVMGTHVAVTVHGEDEEDFHHHAHEHGHGEHDHPHHEHEHGHGEHDHPHHEHGHGHHHHAALADITAVIDGLNVPDAVKKRAAAVYTEIAKAESAVHGREVGEVHFHEVGQMDAVADVVGVSWLLDMLAPERIV
;
A
#
# COMPACT_ATOMS: atom_id res chain seq x y z
N MET A 1 23.84 -15.92 -18.81
CA MET A 1 23.64 -15.29 -17.48
C MET A 1 22.61 -14.17 -17.64
N LYS A 2 21.47 -14.26 -16.94
CA LYS A 2 20.42 -13.22 -16.95
C LYS A 2 20.63 -12.33 -15.73
N ILE A 3 20.93 -11.05 -15.96
CA ILE A 3 21.14 -10.06 -14.88
C ILE A 3 19.98 -9.06 -14.95
N LEU A 4 19.34 -8.80 -13.81
CA LEU A 4 18.41 -7.70 -13.64
C LEU A 4 19.14 -6.55 -12.95
N TYR A 5 19.14 -5.39 -13.59
CA TYR A 5 19.69 -4.15 -13.02
C TYR A 5 18.52 -3.25 -12.60
N LEU A 6 18.52 -2.82 -11.34
CA LEU A 6 17.51 -1.93 -10.77
C LEU A 6 18.17 -0.63 -10.33
N ASP A 7 17.79 0.50 -10.94
CA ASP A 7 18.22 1.83 -10.52
C ASP A 7 17.08 2.53 -9.77
N CYS A 8 17.08 2.42 -8.46
CA CYS A 8 16.03 2.98 -7.58
C CYS A 8 16.44 4.32 -6.96
N ARG A 9 17.42 5.06 -7.51
CA ARG A 9 17.93 6.31 -6.92
C ARG A 9 16.91 7.44 -6.84
N MET A 10 15.85 7.39 -7.62
CA MET A 10 14.74 8.36 -7.59
C MET A 10 13.59 7.94 -6.67
N GLY A 11 13.74 6.83 -5.95
CA GLY A 11 12.67 6.15 -5.26
C GLY A 11 11.89 5.24 -6.22
N VAL A 12 11.21 4.24 -5.65
CA VAL A 12 10.33 3.34 -6.39
C VAL A 12 9.23 2.85 -5.44
N ALA A 13 7.98 2.98 -5.87
CA ALA A 13 6.85 2.33 -5.21
C ALA A 13 6.69 0.88 -5.74
N GLY A 14 5.93 0.05 -5.02
CA GLY A 14 5.77 -1.35 -5.38
C GLY A 14 5.07 -1.54 -6.72
N ASP A 15 4.00 -0.79 -6.98
CA ASP A 15 3.26 -0.73 -8.25
C ASP A 15 4.16 -0.29 -9.43
N MET A 16 5.04 0.70 -9.21
CA MET A 16 6.02 1.14 -10.20
C MET A 16 7.02 0.03 -10.55
N LEU A 17 7.52 -0.67 -9.53
CA LEU A 17 8.44 -1.80 -9.74
C LEU A 17 7.72 -2.96 -10.42
N MET A 18 6.48 -3.24 -10.05
CA MET A 18 5.64 -4.25 -10.70
C MET A 18 5.43 -3.91 -12.17
N ALA A 19 5.08 -2.66 -12.49
CA ALA A 19 4.91 -2.20 -13.87
C ALA A 19 6.20 -2.35 -14.69
N ALA A 20 7.34 -1.97 -14.15
CA ALA A 20 8.64 -2.10 -14.81
C ALA A 20 9.02 -3.57 -15.07
N LEU A 21 8.78 -4.46 -14.10
CA LEU A 21 9.04 -5.90 -14.27
C LEU A 21 8.08 -6.56 -15.27
N LEU A 22 6.82 -6.11 -15.31
CA LEU A 22 5.85 -6.56 -16.30
C LEU A 22 6.29 -6.26 -17.73
N GLU A 23 6.91 -5.11 -17.95
CA GLU A 23 7.43 -4.75 -19.29
C GLU A 23 8.54 -5.69 -19.77
N LEU A 24 9.21 -6.42 -18.88
CA LEU A 24 10.21 -7.43 -19.22
C LEU A 24 9.58 -8.76 -19.65
N LEU A 25 8.28 -8.97 -19.40
CA LEU A 25 7.54 -10.12 -19.94
C LEU A 25 7.13 -9.87 -21.40
N PRO A 26 6.95 -10.94 -22.19
CA PRO A 26 6.29 -10.85 -23.50
C PRO A 26 4.94 -10.14 -23.37
N GLU A 27 4.62 -9.26 -24.32
CA GLU A 27 3.40 -8.42 -24.24
C GLU A 27 2.13 -9.27 -24.04
N GLY A 28 2.03 -10.42 -24.72
CA GLY A 28 0.87 -11.32 -24.58
C GLY A 28 0.75 -12.01 -23.23
N GLU A 29 1.76 -11.96 -22.36
CA GLU A 29 1.75 -12.60 -21.04
C GLU A 29 1.40 -11.63 -19.92
N ARG A 30 1.50 -10.30 -20.16
CA ARG A 30 1.34 -9.26 -19.14
C ARG A 30 -0.05 -9.25 -18.54
N GLN A 31 -1.10 -9.29 -19.39
CA GLN A 31 -2.47 -9.33 -18.92
C GLN A 31 -2.75 -10.64 -18.17
N GLY A 32 -2.25 -11.77 -18.67
CA GLY A 32 -2.39 -13.06 -18.00
C GLY A 32 -1.74 -13.12 -16.62
N PHE A 33 -0.69 -12.32 -16.37
CA PHE A 33 -0.13 -12.17 -15.02
C PHE A 33 -1.09 -11.41 -14.10
N ILE A 34 -1.62 -10.28 -14.55
CA ILE A 34 -2.59 -9.47 -13.77
C ILE A 34 -3.85 -10.28 -13.45
N ASP A 35 -4.35 -11.04 -14.42
CA ASP A 35 -5.52 -11.91 -14.21
C ASP A 35 -5.24 -12.97 -13.12
N LYS A 36 -4.03 -13.52 -13.09
CA LYS A 36 -3.60 -14.45 -12.05
C LYS A 36 -3.44 -13.75 -10.69
N LEU A 37 -2.87 -12.56 -10.65
CA LEU A 37 -2.72 -11.76 -9.42
C LEU A 37 -4.08 -11.46 -8.80
N ASN A 38 -5.05 -11.03 -9.61
CA ASN A 38 -6.43 -10.82 -9.19
C ASN A 38 -7.10 -12.12 -8.72
N GLY A 39 -6.75 -13.23 -9.34
CA GLY A 39 -7.26 -14.57 -8.97
C GLY A 39 -6.71 -15.10 -7.65
N LEU A 40 -5.72 -14.46 -7.01
CA LEU A 40 -5.18 -14.90 -5.71
C LEU A 40 -6.16 -14.70 -4.56
N GLY A 41 -7.13 -13.79 -4.70
CA GLY A 41 -8.10 -13.50 -3.66
C GLY A 41 -7.52 -12.72 -2.49
N ILE A 42 -6.51 -11.86 -2.72
CA ILE A 42 -6.06 -10.88 -1.72
C ILE A 42 -7.26 -9.98 -1.37
N PRO A 43 -7.63 -9.84 -0.08
CA PRO A 43 -8.88 -9.19 0.30
C PRO A 43 -9.05 -7.78 -0.25
N GLY A 44 -10.11 -7.56 -1.04
CA GLY A 44 -10.46 -6.26 -1.60
C GLY A 44 -9.59 -5.77 -2.75
N VAL A 45 -8.48 -6.44 -3.05
CA VAL A 45 -7.51 -5.99 -4.06
C VAL A 45 -8.00 -6.27 -5.49
N HIS A 46 -7.81 -5.27 -6.34
CA HIS A 46 -7.94 -5.38 -7.78
C HIS A 46 -6.80 -4.63 -8.47
N ALA A 47 -6.07 -5.31 -9.35
CA ALA A 47 -4.97 -4.75 -10.13
C ALA A 47 -5.37 -4.66 -11.61
N GLN A 48 -4.92 -3.59 -12.30
CA GLN A 48 -5.13 -3.42 -13.74
C GLN A 48 -3.92 -2.74 -14.39
N ILE A 49 -3.65 -3.13 -15.65
CA ILE A 49 -2.61 -2.48 -16.46
C ILE A 49 -3.22 -1.29 -17.19
N GLN A 50 -2.55 -0.16 -17.13
CA GLN A 50 -2.92 1.05 -17.85
C GLN A 50 -1.70 1.59 -18.63
N ARG A 51 -1.94 2.10 -19.83
CA ARG A 51 -0.92 2.90 -20.51
C ARG A 51 -1.09 4.35 -20.10
N THR A 52 -0.01 4.93 -19.62
CA THR A 52 0.00 6.32 -19.16
C THR A 52 1.10 7.12 -19.84
N ALA A 53 0.89 8.43 -19.94
CA ALA A 53 1.90 9.36 -20.46
C ALA A 53 2.21 10.37 -19.33
N LYS A 54 3.48 10.44 -18.92
CA LYS A 54 3.94 11.42 -17.94
C LYS A 54 5.08 12.23 -18.56
N CYS A 55 4.92 13.55 -18.60
CA CYS A 55 5.89 14.45 -19.24
C CYS A 55 6.25 14.07 -20.68
N GLY A 56 5.28 13.57 -21.48
CA GLY A 56 5.50 13.17 -22.87
C GLY A 56 6.14 11.79 -23.05
N VAL A 57 6.48 11.07 -21.99
CA VAL A 57 7.00 9.71 -22.03
C VAL A 57 5.86 8.74 -21.76
N MET A 58 5.67 7.78 -22.67
CA MET A 58 4.68 6.69 -22.50
C MET A 58 5.28 5.58 -21.66
N GLY A 59 4.49 5.06 -20.73
CA GLY A 59 4.87 3.94 -19.87
C GLY A 59 3.68 3.05 -19.52
N THR A 60 3.97 1.99 -18.81
CA THR A 60 2.98 1.11 -18.17
C THR A 60 2.78 1.56 -16.73
N HIS A 61 1.54 1.63 -16.31
CA HIS A 61 1.13 1.81 -14.93
C HIS A 61 0.33 0.58 -14.50
N VAL A 62 0.59 0.09 -13.30
CA VAL A 62 -0.25 -0.92 -12.65
C VAL A 62 -1.02 -0.21 -11.56
N ALA A 63 -2.30 0.01 -11.78
CA ALA A 63 -3.19 0.53 -10.73
C ALA A 63 -3.61 -0.62 -9.83
N VAL A 64 -3.35 -0.50 -8.53
CA VAL A 64 -3.80 -1.44 -7.50
C VAL A 64 -4.80 -0.72 -6.62
N THR A 65 -6.02 -1.21 -6.57
CA THR A 65 -7.10 -0.63 -5.76
C THR A 65 -7.50 -1.59 -4.66
N VAL A 66 -7.96 -1.06 -3.54
CA VAL A 66 -8.55 -1.84 -2.44
C VAL A 66 -10.00 -1.40 -2.26
N HIS A 67 -10.94 -2.34 -2.41
CA HIS A 67 -12.38 -2.08 -2.40
C HIS A 67 -12.85 -1.03 -3.44
N GLY A 68 -12.05 -0.81 -4.50
CA GLY A 68 -12.34 0.13 -5.57
C GLY A 68 -11.86 1.56 -5.32
N GLU A 69 -11.12 1.78 -4.25
CA GLU A 69 -10.48 3.07 -3.93
C GLU A 69 -8.98 3.00 -4.22
N ASP A 70 -8.44 4.05 -4.85
CA ASP A 70 -7.01 4.20 -5.11
C ASP A 70 -6.30 4.78 -3.87
N GLU A 71 -5.01 4.49 -3.70
CA GLU A 71 -4.19 5.00 -2.59
C GLU A 71 -4.22 6.53 -2.50
N GLU A 72 -4.30 7.23 -3.63
CA GLU A 72 -4.37 8.70 -3.68
C GLU A 72 -5.66 9.25 -3.06
N ASP A 73 -6.77 8.52 -3.09
CA ASP A 73 -8.06 8.96 -2.53
C ASP A 73 -8.05 8.96 -1.00
N PHE A 74 -7.28 8.08 -0.35
CA PHE A 74 -7.14 8.04 1.10
C PHE A 74 -6.44 9.27 1.68
N HIS A 75 -5.50 9.88 0.94
CA HIS A 75 -4.77 11.06 1.40
C HIS A 75 -5.56 12.36 1.28
N HIS A 76 -6.55 12.45 0.39
CA HIS A 76 -7.37 13.66 0.20
C HIS A 76 -8.41 13.90 1.30
N HIS A 77 -8.88 12.87 2.00
CA HIS A 77 -9.86 13.03 3.08
C HIS A 77 -9.26 13.52 4.42
N ALA A 78 -7.94 13.57 4.56
CA ALA A 78 -7.27 13.95 5.81
C ALA A 78 -6.98 15.46 5.96
N HIS A 79 -7.18 16.31 4.94
CA HIS A 79 -6.71 17.72 4.95
C HIS A 79 -7.73 18.79 4.56
N GLU A 80 -9.02 18.54 4.54
CA GLU A 80 -10.00 19.63 4.50
C GLU A 80 -10.31 20.20 5.90
N HIS A 81 -9.32 20.82 6.51
CA HIS A 81 -9.60 21.86 7.50
C HIS A 81 -9.83 23.18 6.77
N GLY A 82 -11.08 23.45 6.45
CA GLY A 82 -11.50 24.75 5.95
C GLY A 82 -11.19 25.84 6.97
N HIS A 83 -10.19 26.63 6.70
CA HIS A 83 -10.03 27.93 7.35
C HIS A 83 -11.09 28.88 6.79
N GLY A 84 -12.30 28.79 7.36
CA GLY A 84 -13.28 29.85 7.24
C GLY A 84 -12.80 31.04 8.08
N GLU A 85 -12.42 32.13 7.41
CA GLU A 85 -12.26 33.42 8.05
C GLU A 85 -13.64 33.85 8.57
N HIS A 86 -13.88 33.69 9.86
CA HIS A 86 -15.02 34.31 10.54
C HIS A 86 -14.55 35.59 11.21
N ASP A 87 -14.88 36.70 10.55
CA ASP A 87 -14.86 38.04 11.11
C ASP A 87 -15.95 38.09 12.19
N HIS A 88 -15.54 38.23 13.47
CA HIS A 88 -16.48 38.36 14.57
C HIS A 88 -16.50 39.79 15.08
N PRO A 89 -17.62 40.51 15.03
CA PRO A 89 -17.79 41.77 15.75
C PRO A 89 -17.89 41.46 17.25
N HIS A 90 -17.10 42.20 18.03
CA HIS A 90 -17.11 42.16 19.50
C HIS A 90 -18.48 42.59 20.03
N HIS A 91 -19.13 41.70 20.75
CA HIS A 91 -20.22 42.03 21.70
C HIS A 91 -19.83 41.51 23.09
N GLU A 92 -19.69 42.50 24.01
CA GLU A 92 -19.59 42.25 25.44
C GLU A 92 -20.95 41.72 25.93
N HIS A 93 -20.97 40.55 26.58
CA HIS A 93 -22.09 40.15 27.43
C HIS A 93 -21.66 39.36 28.67
N GLU A 94 -22.29 39.76 29.76
CA GLU A 94 -22.12 39.34 31.14
C GLU A 94 -22.37 37.84 31.41
N HIS A 95 -21.73 37.38 32.50
CA HIS A 95 -21.72 36.05 33.02
C HIS A 95 -23.10 35.53 33.42
N GLY A 96 -23.52 34.41 32.85
CA GLY A 96 -24.59 33.54 33.32
C GLY A 96 -24.12 32.11 33.36
N HIS A 97 -23.97 31.50 34.56
CA HIS A 97 -23.68 30.11 34.73
C HIS A 97 -24.91 29.27 34.39
N GLY A 98 -24.89 28.62 33.24
CA GLY A 98 -25.86 27.59 32.88
C GLY A 98 -25.09 26.31 32.57
N GLU A 99 -25.37 25.26 33.35
CA GLU A 99 -24.90 23.90 33.07
C GLU A 99 -25.56 23.43 31.77
N HIS A 100 -24.79 23.30 30.71
CA HIS A 100 -25.21 22.69 29.46
C HIS A 100 -24.59 21.29 29.34
N ASP A 101 -25.45 20.32 29.57
CA ASP A 101 -25.20 18.92 29.23
C ASP A 101 -25.06 18.80 27.72
N HIS A 102 -23.83 18.58 27.22
CA HIS A 102 -23.57 18.34 25.82
C HIS A 102 -23.66 16.86 25.53
N PRO A 103 -24.55 16.42 24.61
CA PRO A 103 -24.57 15.05 24.19
C PRO A 103 -23.21 14.78 23.48
N HIS A 104 -22.49 13.82 24.01
CA HIS A 104 -21.27 13.29 23.37
C HIS A 104 -21.66 12.69 22.02
N HIS A 105 -21.36 13.40 20.95
CA HIS A 105 -21.33 12.79 19.63
C HIS A 105 -20.15 11.81 19.63
N GLU A 106 -20.46 10.52 19.67
CA GLU A 106 -19.50 9.46 19.33
C GLU A 106 -19.10 9.69 17.88
N HIS A 107 -17.97 10.35 17.69
CA HIS A 107 -17.27 10.28 16.41
C HIS A 107 -16.82 8.84 16.24
N GLY A 108 -17.49 8.13 15.35
CA GLY A 108 -17.04 6.81 14.91
C GLY A 108 -15.63 6.94 14.36
N HIS A 109 -14.65 6.63 15.20
CA HIS A 109 -13.29 6.44 14.74
C HIS A 109 -13.31 5.23 13.82
N GLY A 110 -13.16 5.47 12.50
CA GLY A 110 -12.87 4.40 11.56
C GLY A 110 -11.72 3.60 12.12
N HIS A 111 -11.97 2.33 12.44
CA HIS A 111 -10.95 1.42 12.92
C HIS A 111 -9.96 1.23 11.77
N HIS A 112 -8.87 1.99 11.78
CA HIS A 112 -7.68 1.65 11.00
C HIS A 112 -7.20 0.30 11.55
N HIS A 113 -7.47 -0.76 10.82
CA HIS A 113 -6.96 -2.09 11.14
C HIS A 113 -5.45 -2.08 10.95
N HIS A 114 -4.71 -1.89 12.04
CA HIS A 114 -3.27 -2.05 12.06
C HIS A 114 -2.97 -3.54 11.94
N ALA A 115 -2.42 -3.95 10.80
CA ALA A 115 -2.04 -5.34 10.58
C ALA A 115 -0.72 -5.65 11.30
N ALA A 116 -0.68 -6.73 12.06
CA ALA A 116 0.56 -7.25 12.61
C ALA A 116 1.30 -8.09 11.55
N LEU A 117 2.62 -8.28 11.74
CA LEU A 117 3.42 -9.14 10.84
C LEU A 117 2.81 -10.54 10.70
N ALA A 118 2.24 -11.09 11.77
CA ALA A 118 1.59 -12.40 11.75
C ALA A 118 0.36 -12.44 10.85
N ASP A 119 -0.44 -11.39 10.82
CA ASP A 119 -1.66 -11.30 10.00
C ASP A 119 -1.28 -11.28 8.52
N ILE A 120 -0.30 -10.45 8.15
CA ILE A 120 0.19 -10.35 6.77
C ILE A 120 0.81 -11.67 6.32
N THR A 121 1.61 -12.31 7.19
CA THR A 121 2.22 -13.60 6.89
C THR A 121 1.15 -14.66 6.66
N ALA A 122 0.08 -14.67 7.47
CA ALA A 122 -1.03 -15.59 7.29
C ALA A 122 -1.77 -15.39 5.94
N VAL A 123 -1.95 -14.13 5.51
CA VAL A 123 -2.50 -13.82 4.19
C VAL A 123 -1.59 -14.39 3.10
N ILE A 124 -0.28 -14.10 3.14
CA ILE A 124 0.70 -14.56 2.14
C ILE A 124 0.74 -16.10 2.08
N ASP A 125 0.73 -16.77 3.22
CA ASP A 125 0.76 -18.24 3.30
C ASP A 125 -0.50 -18.88 2.70
N GLY A 126 -1.64 -18.19 2.77
CA GLY A 126 -2.90 -18.63 2.18
C GLY A 126 -2.97 -18.50 0.65
N LEU A 127 -2.11 -17.71 0.01
CA LEU A 127 -2.16 -17.44 -1.42
C LEU A 127 -1.74 -18.67 -2.25
N ASN A 128 -2.36 -18.83 -3.42
CA ASN A 128 -1.99 -19.89 -4.37
C ASN A 128 -0.85 -19.46 -5.31
N VAL A 129 0.33 -19.24 -4.74
CA VAL A 129 1.57 -18.90 -5.45
C VAL A 129 2.69 -19.88 -5.09
N PRO A 130 3.78 -19.98 -5.89
CA PRO A 130 4.94 -20.81 -5.56
C PRO A 130 5.52 -20.51 -4.18
N ASP A 131 6.00 -21.51 -3.47
CA ASP A 131 6.63 -21.37 -2.14
C ASP A 131 7.79 -20.38 -2.13
N ALA A 132 8.53 -20.29 -3.24
CA ALA A 132 9.62 -19.31 -3.38
C ALA A 132 9.11 -17.87 -3.35
N VAL A 133 7.92 -17.62 -3.90
CA VAL A 133 7.25 -16.31 -3.87
C VAL A 133 6.80 -15.98 -2.46
N LYS A 134 6.12 -16.92 -1.78
CA LYS A 134 5.71 -16.74 -0.36
C LYS A 134 6.88 -16.40 0.53
N LYS A 135 7.96 -17.19 0.43
CA LYS A 135 9.18 -16.97 1.22
C LYS A 135 9.81 -15.61 0.97
N ARG A 136 9.85 -15.16 -0.30
CA ARG A 136 10.39 -13.85 -0.66
C ARG A 136 9.51 -12.73 -0.12
N ALA A 137 8.21 -12.81 -0.29
CA ALA A 137 7.27 -11.81 0.22
C ALA A 137 7.31 -11.72 1.75
N ALA A 138 7.31 -12.84 2.45
CA ALA A 138 7.43 -12.88 3.92
C ALA A 138 8.78 -12.32 4.39
N ALA A 139 9.87 -12.55 3.64
CA ALA A 139 11.18 -11.98 3.97
C ALA A 139 11.19 -10.44 3.83
N VAL A 140 10.53 -9.88 2.82
CA VAL A 140 10.37 -8.42 2.67
C VAL A 140 9.67 -7.85 3.90
N TYR A 141 8.52 -8.40 4.30
CA TYR A 141 7.80 -7.93 5.49
C TYR A 141 8.59 -8.11 6.78
N THR A 142 9.41 -9.17 6.88
CA THR A 142 10.33 -9.35 8.02
C THR A 142 11.37 -8.22 8.10
N GLU A 143 11.94 -7.79 6.98
CA GLU A 143 12.90 -6.68 6.96
C GLU A 143 12.22 -5.34 7.28
N ILE A 144 11.01 -5.09 6.77
CA ILE A 144 10.22 -3.91 7.12
C ILE A 144 9.93 -3.90 8.64
N ALA A 145 9.48 -5.03 9.20
CA ALA A 145 9.19 -5.15 10.63
C ALA A 145 10.43 -4.89 11.50
N LYS A 146 11.62 -5.34 11.08
CA LYS A 146 12.89 -5.04 11.77
C LYS A 146 13.21 -3.55 11.73
N ALA A 147 12.98 -2.88 10.59
CA ALA A 147 13.21 -1.45 10.46
C ALA A 147 12.27 -0.66 11.36
N GLU A 148 10.97 -0.97 11.35
CA GLU A 148 9.95 -0.38 12.22
C GLU A 148 10.27 -0.61 13.71
N SER A 149 10.64 -1.83 14.06
CA SER A 149 11.07 -2.19 15.42
C SER A 149 12.23 -1.30 15.90
N ALA A 150 13.22 -1.10 15.04
CA ALA A 150 14.39 -0.27 15.36
C ALA A 150 14.03 1.21 15.53
N VAL A 151 13.12 1.74 14.70
CA VAL A 151 12.67 3.15 14.76
C VAL A 151 11.81 3.40 15.99
N HIS A 152 10.89 2.49 16.29
CA HIS A 152 9.89 2.67 17.36
C HIS A 152 10.34 2.10 18.70
N GLY A 153 11.48 1.42 18.78
CA GLY A 153 12.02 0.82 20.02
C GLY A 153 11.10 -0.26 20.60
N ARG A 154 10.40 -1.01 19.75
CA ARG A 154 9.49 -2.11 20.11
C ARG A 154 10.07 -3.44 19.65
N GLU A 155 9.60 -4.56 20.21
CA GLU A 155 9.94 -5.87 19.68
C GLU A 155 9.29 -6.11 18.30
N VAL A 156 9.96 -6.86 17.41
CA VAL A 156 9.48 -7.12 16.04
C VAL A 156 8.06 -7.70 16.01
N GLY A 157 7.72 -8.55 17.00
CA GLY A 157 6.38 -9.14 17.12
C GLY A 157 5.29 -8.17 17.57
N GLU A 158 5.65 -6.99 18.09
CA GLU A 158 4.74 -5.95 18.57
C GLU A 158 4.59 -4.80 17.55
N VAL A 159 5.23 -4.92 16.40
CA VAL A 159 5.11 -3.93 15.33
C VAL A 159 3.74 -4.05 14.67
N HIS A 160 3.07 -2.92 14.56
CA HIS A 160 1.84 -2.76 13.78
C HIS A 160 2.15 -1.90 12.57
N PHE A 161 1.87 -2.45 11.40
CA PHE A 161 2.03 -1.72 10.15
C PHE A 161 0.85 -0.79 9.93
N HIS A 162 1.14 0.44 9.56
CA HIS A 162 0.13 1.43 9.18
C HIS A 162 -0.15 1.33 7.67
N GLU A 163 0.63 2.02 6.86
CA GLU A 163 0.45 2.04 5.40
C GLU A 163 0.87 0.72 4.73
N VAL A 164 2.05 0.21 5.05
CA VAL A 164 2.58 -1.04 4.46
C VAL A 164 1.85 -2.31 4.92
N GLY A 165 0.90 -2.20 5.85
CA GLY A 165 0.00 -3.27 6.27
C GLY A 165 -1.30 -3.33 5.47
N GLN A 166 -1.53 -2.42 4.56
CA GLN A 166 -2.70 -2.39 3.67
C GLN A 166 -2.58 -3.45 2.58
N MET A 167 -3.70 -3.89 2.04
CA MET A 167 -3.72 -5.02 1.11
C MET A 167 -3.15 -4.70 -0.27
N ASP A 168 -3.12 -3.44 -0.69
CA ASP A 168 -2.41 -2.96 -1.87
C ASP A 168 -0.89 -3.19 -1.74
N ALA A 169 -0.29 -2.79 -0.62
CA ALA A 169 1.11 -3.06 -0.34
C ALA A 169 1.42 -4.58 -0.31
N VAL A 170 0.50 -5.41 0.19
CA VAL A 170 0.63 -6.87 0.14
C VAL A 170 0.61 -7.36 -1.30
N ALA A 171 -0.30 -6.83 -2.13
CA ALA A 171 -0.38 -7.17 -3.55
C ALA A 171 0.88 -6.77 -4.31
N ASP A 172 1.44 -5.61 -4.02
CA ASP A 172 2.69 -5.12 -4.59
C ASP A 172 3.87 -6.03 -4.26
N VAL A 173 4.06 -6.34 -2.99
CA VAL A 173 5.16 -7.21 -2.54
C VAL A 173 5.02 -8.63 -3.13
N VAL A 174 3.82 -9.17 -3.17
CA VAL A 174 3.55 -10.49 -3.77
C VAL A 174 3.73 -10.45 -5.28
N GLY A 175 3.18 -9.44 -5.94
CA GLY A 175 3.26 -9.28 -7.41
C GLY A 175 4.70 -9.13 -7.89
N VAL A 176 5.49 -8.25 -7.25
CA VAL A 176 6.92 -8.09 -7.53
C VAL A 176 7.68 -9.40 -7.27
N SER A 177 7.42 -10.06 -6.13
CA SER A 177 8.05 -11.34 -5.80
C SER A 177 7.76 -12.42 -6.83
N TRP A 178 6.53 -12.45 -7.36
CA TRP A 178 6.12 -13.41 -8.37
C TRP A 178 6.73 -13.11 -9.74
N LEU A 179 6.77 -11.85 -10.16
CA LEU A 179 7.45 -11.44 -11.39
C LEU A 179 8.95 -11.76 -11.36
N LEU A 180 9.62 -11.55 -10.23
CA LEU A 180 11.01 -11.94 -10.05
C LEU A 180 11.20 -13.46 -10.16
N ASP A 181 10.27 -14.25 -9.67
CA ASP A 181 10.28 -15.72 -9.81
C ASP A 181 10.12 -16.13 -11.28
N MET A 182 9.16 -15.55 -12.00
CA MET A 182 8.92 -15.80 -13.42
C MET A 182 10.10 -15.36 -14.30
N LEU A 183 10.68 -14.18 -14.03
CA LEU A 183 11.84 -13.66 -14.75
C LEU A 183 13.10 -14.48 -14.47
N ALA A 184 13.20 -15.08 -13.30
CA ALA A 184 14.31 -15.90 -12.84
C ALA A 184 15.69 -15.31 -13.19
N PRO A 185 16.01 -14.08 -12.74
CA PRO A 185 17.34 -13.52 -12.93
C PRO A 185 18.36 -14.29 -12.08
N GLU A 186 19.53 -14.59 -12.69
CA GLU A 186 20.64 -15.22 -11.97
C GLU A 186 21.30 -14.25 -10.97
N ARG A 187 21.18 -12.95 -11.25
CA ARG A 187 21.71 -11.88 -10.41
C ARG A 187 20.82 -10.63 -10.51
N ILE A 188 20.62 -9.98 -9.38
CA ILE A 188 20.00 -8.63 -9.27
C ILE A 188 21.09 -7.67 -8.78
N VAL A 189 21.19 -6.50 -9.42
CA VAL A 189 22.19 -5.46 -9.14
C VAL A 189 21.53 -4.10 -9.05
#